data_dd1af7a799d62ef477dff7015b8dfa00
#
_entry.id   dd1af7a799d62ef477dff7015b8dfa00
#
_cell.length_a   1.000
_cell.length_b   1.000
_cell.length_c   1.000
_cell.angle_alpha   90.00
_cell.angle_beta   90.00
_cell.angle_gamma   90.00
#
_symmetry.space_group_name_H-M   'P 1'
#
loop_
_entity.id
_entity.type
_entity.pdbx_description
1 polymer ?
#
loop_
_entity_poly.entity_id
_entity_poly.type
_entity_poly.pdbx_seq_one_letter_code
_entity_poly.pdbx_strand_id
1 'polypeptide(L)'
;RPSTDAAFVMGLINRMIQDGTADFDFIQKHTNGAYLVRENGHPLTQADFVAGGDKTKYAVANAAGEISFRGLKKNETGEMVFDEDPSFKAILEDVAPVKLVDGITIPVKTAFEVVKETAAPYTPEKVFEITGVEPGILLRIAKDFTNLKGVIDDGWYTSKNGTDVQLYQLICIANAMNGNIDIPGGLVVTVGAGLKIPSVSAGKGPNGETWQMAKEKRIDKIVYPEASATFKVALQAAVTGKPYPIKGVFFVGTTMFHREANSQELAEQLKKLELCVVQDVLPQELVDYADYVLPATYFMERKEMAGVKWALDGSIY
;
A
#
# COMPACT_ATOMS: atom_id res chain seq x y z
N ARG A 1 1.39 3.06 22.64
CA ARG A 1 2.84 3.25 22.41
C ARG A 1 3.08 3.48 20.93
N PRO A 2 3.96 4.39 20.53
CA PRO A 2 4.31 4.58 19.12
C PRO A 2 4.84 3.31 18.47
N SER A 3 4.59 3.15 17.16
CA SER A 3 5.06 2.01 16.34
C SER A 3 4.51 0.63 16.74
N THR A 4 3.38 0.59 17.44
CA THR A 4 2.72 -0.65 17.86
C THR A 4 1.37 -0.88 17.16
N ASP A 5 1.07 -0.09 16.15
CA ASP A 5 -0.21 -0.08 15.40
C ASP A 5 -0.53 -1.44 14.79
N ALA A 6 0.47 -2.12 14.23
CA ALA A 6 0.31 -3.45 13.64
C ALA A 6 -0.24 -4.47 14.65
N ALA A 7 0.25 -4.42 15.91
CA ALA A 7 -0.24 -5.32 16.97
C ALA A 7 -1.70 -5.02 17.33
N PHE A 8 -2.11 -3.74 17.31
CA PHE A 8 -3.49 -3.36 17.54
C PHE A 8 -4.41 -3.88 16.41
N VAL A 9 -4.02 -3.70 15.14
CA VAL A 9 -4.81 -4.19 14.01
C VAL A 9 -4.88 -5.72 13.99
N MET A 10 -3.79 -6.42 14.36
CA MET A 10 -3.81 -7.88 14.54
C MET A 10 -4.78 -8.32 15.63
N GLY A 11 -4.85 -7.60 16.74
CA GLY A 11 -5.84 -7.86 17.80
C GLY A 11 -7.28 -7.63 17.32
N LEU A 12 -7.49 -6.61 16.48
CA LEU A 12 -8.79 -6.35 15.87
C LEU A 12 -9.19 -7.50 14.92
N ILE A 13 -8.29 -7.94 14.04
CA ILE A 13 -8.48 -9.07 13.13
C ILE A 13 -8.80 -10.35 13.94
N ASN A 14 -7.99 -10.65 14.95
CA ASN A 14 -8.23 -11.80 15.83
C ASN A 14 -9.62 -11.74 16.44
N ARG A 15 -10.05 -10.58 16.93
CA ARG A 15 -11.36 -10.43 17.59
C ARG A 15 -12.50 -10.64 16.61
N MET A 16 -12.40 -10.11 15.40
CA MET A 16 -13.40 -10.32 14.34
C MET A 16 -13.58 -11.81 14.01
N ILE A 17 -12.47 -12.57 13.97
CA ILE A 17 -12.51 -14.01 13.72
C ILE A 17 -13.14 -14.74 14.91
N GLN A 18 -12.71 -14.46 16.15
CA GLN A 18 -13.19 -15.13 17.35
C GLN A 18 -14.67 -14.85 17.62
N ASP A 19 -15.15 -13.65 17.32
CA ASP A 19 -16.56 -13.28 17.48
C ASP A 19 -17.44 -13.73 16.33
N GLY A 20 -16.86 -14.25 15.24
CA GLY A 20 -17.60 -14.59 14.02
C GLY A 20 -18.23 -13.37 13.34
N THR A 21 -17.67 -12.18 13.53
CA THR A 21 -18.22 -10.93 12.98
C THR A 21 -17.56 -10.50 11.67
N ALA A 22 -16.55 -11.24 11.19
CA ALA A 22 -15.97 -11.05 9.88
C ALA A 22 -17.00 -11.38 8.77
N ASP A 23 -16.94 -10.66 7.67
CA ASP A 23 -17.77 -10.92 6.49
C ASP A 23 -17.14 -12.05 5.66
N PHE A 24 -17.39 -13.30 6.08
CA PHE A 24 -16.83 -14.49 5.43
C PHE A 24 -17.28 -14.64 3.98
N ASP A 25 -18.48 -14.17 3.65
CA ASP A 25 -18.98 -14.18 2.27
C ASP A 25 -18.17 -13.24 1.38
N PHE A 26 -17.88 -12.04 1.86
CA PHE A 26 -17.00 -11.09 1.17
C PHE A 26 -15.58 -11.64 1.03
N ILE A 27 -15.02 -12.19 2.11
CA ILE A 27 -13.67 -12.78 2.09
C ILE A 27 -13.59 -13.88 1.03
N GLN A 28 -14.56 -14.77 1.00
CA GLN A 28 -14.60 -15.89 0.06
C GLN A 28 -14.74 -15.43 -1.39
N LYS A 29 -15.60 -14.44 -1.66
CA LYS A 29 -15.99 -14.03 -3.01
C LYS A 29 -15.10 -12.95 -3.62
N HIS A 30 -14.55 -12.07 -2.80
CA HIS A 30 -13.90 -10.85 -3.29
C HIS A 30 -12.43 -10.70 -2.90
N THR A 31 -11.87 -11.69 -2.19
CA THR A 31 -10.47 -11.64 -1.78
C THR A 31 -9.71 -12.91 -2.17
N ASN A 32 -8.42 -12.92 -1.91
CA ASN A 32 -7.57 -14.10 -2.01
C ASN A 32 -7.67 -15.03 -0.78
N GLY A 33 -8.59 -14.79 0.15
CA GLY A 33 -8.73 -15.57 1.38
C GLY A 33 -8.88 -17.07 1.16
N ALA A 34 -9.53 -17.49 0.07
CA ALA A 34 -9.72 -18.89 -0.28
C ALA A 34 -8.55 -19.53 -1.07
N TYR A 35 -7.50 -18.77 -1.41
CA TYR A 35 -6.38 -19.33 -2.17
C TYR A 35 -5.60 -20.35 -1.34
N LEU A 36 -5.28 -21.49 -1.95
CA LEU A 36 -4.46 -22.51 -1.32
C LEU A 36 -3.00 -22.09 -1.27
N VAL A 37 -2.41 -22.24 -0.11
CA VAL A 37 -1.00 -21.91 0.12
C VAL A 37 -0.24 -23.11 0.68
N ARG A 38 1.01 -23.22 0.31
CA ARG A 38 1.95 -24.19 0.86
C ARG A 38 2.37 -23.79 2.28
N GLU A 39 2.98 -24.70 3.01
CA GLU A 39 3.56 -24.43 4.34
C GLU A 39 4.54 -23.24 4.35
N ASN A 40 5.26 -23.00 3.25
CA ASN A 40 6.15 -21.85 3.09
C ASN A 40 5.43 -20.52 2.72
N GLY A 41 4.10 -20.51 2.72
CA GLY A 41 3.29 -19.34 2.42
C GLY A 41 3.11 -19.02 0.92
N HIS A 42 3.73 -19.76 0.01
CA HIS A 42 3.56 -19.53 -1.42
C HIS A 42 2.21 -20.09 -1.91
N PRO A 43 1.42 -19.30 -2.66
CA PRO A 43 0.16 -19.76 -3.21
C PRO A 43 0.38 -20.85 -4.28
N LEU A 44 -0.57 -21.78 -4.34
CA LEU A 44 -0.65 -22.78 -5.40
C LEU A 44 -1.38 -22.23 -6.61
N THR A 45 -0.86 -22.58 -7.78
CA THR A 45 -1.40 -22.14 -9.07
C THR A 45 -1.86 -23.33 -9.92
N GLN A 46 -2.52 -23.11 -11.03
CA GLN A 46 -2.91 -24.17 -11.96
C GLN A 46 -1.71 -24.98 -12.44
N ALA A 47 -0.53 -24.36 -12.57
CA ALA A 47 0.70 -25.07 -12.97
C ALA A 47 1.16 -26.14 -11.96
N ASP A 48 0.74 -26.04 -10.70
CA ASP A 48 1.04 -27.03 -9.66
C ASP A 48 0.15 -28.30 -9.78
N PHE A 49 -0.98 -28.22 -10.46
CA PHE A 49 -1.94 -29.31 -10.63
C PHE A 49 -2.01 -29.88 -12.05
N VAL A 50 -1.71 -29.04 -13.06
CA VAL A 50 -1.84 -29.38 -14.47
C VAL A 50 -0.53 -29.08 -15.20
N ALA A 51 0.01 -30.04 -15.92
CA ALA A 51 1.21 -29.85 -16.74
C ALA A 51 0.98 -28.75 -17.78
N GLY A 52 1.82 -27.71 -17.77
CA GLY A 52 1.67 -26.54 -18.63
C GLY A 52 0.56 -25.57 -18.19
N GLY A 53 0.04 -25.72 -16.98
CA GLY A 53 -1.02 -24.86 -16.39
C GLY A 53 -0.57 -23.40 -16.23
N ASP A 54 -1.55 -22.52 -16.11
CA ASP A 54 -1.38 -21.07 -15.97
C ASP A 54 -0.91 -20.70 -14.56
N LYS A 55 0.22 -20.00 -14.45
CA LYS A 55 0.79 -19.53 -13.19
C LYS A 55 0.08 -18.30 -12.63
N THR A 56 -0.85 -17.70 -13.36
CA THR A 56 -1.64 -16.55 -12.92
C THR A 56 -3.02 -16.94 -12.39
N LYS A 57 -3.36 -18.24 -12.46
CA LYS A 57 -4.60 -18.80 -11.90
C LYS A 57 -4.31 -19.56 -10.62
N TYR A 58 -4.88 -19.10 -9.52
CA TYR A 58 -4.64 -19.62 -8.18
C TYR A 58 -5.64 -20.71 -7.81
N ALA A 59 -5.16 -21.73 -7.12
CA ALA A 59 -5.97 -22.86 -6.71
C ALA A 59 -6.88 -22.51 -5.54
N VAL A 60 -8.13 -22.94 -5.60
CA VAL A 60 -9.13 -22.91 -4.53
C VAL A 60 -9.77 -24.28 -4.40
N ALA A 61 -10.24 -24.63 -3.19
CA ALA A 61 -10.90 -25.91 -2.92
C ALA A 61 -12.35 -25.70 -2.45
N ASN A 62 -13.24 -26.65 -2.75
CA ASN A 62 -14.57 -26.69 -2.16
C ASN A 62 -14.64 -27.73 -1.02
N ALA A 63 -15.78 -27.81 -0.33
CA ALA A 63 -16.00 -28.75 0.77
C ALA A 63 -15.95 -30.23 0.36
N ALA A 64 -16.11 -30.56 -0.93
CA ALA A 64 -15.97 -31.91 -1.47
C ALA A 64 -14.50 -32.26 -1.78
N GLY A 65 -13.56 -31.33 -1.60
CA GLY A 65 -12.16 -31.52 -1.93
C GLY A 65 -11.82 -31.34 -3.41
N GLU A 66 -12.78 -30.84 -4.20
CA GLU A 66 -12.52 -30.51 -5.60
C GLU A 66 -11.71 -29.22 -5.72
N ILE A 67 -10.82 -29.16 -6.69
CA ILE A 67 -9.95 -28.02 -6.96
C ILE A 67 -10.43 -27.26 -8.19
N SER A 68 -10.56 -25.96 -8.07
CA SER A 68 -10.77 -25.01 -9.15
C SER A 68 -9.68 -23.95 -9.18
N PHE A 69 -9.69 -23.13 -10.24
CA PHE A 69 -8.63 -22.13 -10.43
C PHE A 69 -9.24 -20.76 -10.68
N ARG A 70 -8.85 -19.81 -9.84
CA ARG A 70 -9.32 -18.44 -9.86
C ARG A 70 -8.24 -17.53 -10.44
N GLY A 71 -8.51 -16.91 -11.57
CA GLY A 71 -7.70 -15.85 -12.18
C GLY A 71 -8.41 -14.51 -12.14
N LEU A 72 -7.84 -13.52 -12.80
CA LEU A 72 -8.48 -12.22 -13.01
C LEU A 72 -8.72 -12.00 -14.49
N LYS A 73 -9.92 -11.54 -14.85
CA LYS A 73 -10.28 -11.09 -16.20
C LYS A 73 -11.01 -9.76 -16.16
N LYS A 74 -11.02 -9.05 -17.28
CA LYS A 74 -11.90 -7.88 -17.44
C LYS A 74 -13.29 -8.36 -17.84
N ASN A 75 -14.30 -7.83 -17.15
CA ASN A 75 -15.70 -8.00 -17.56
C ASN A 75 -16.04 -7.06 -18.75
N GLU A 76 -17.28 -7.07 -19.19
CA GLU A 76 -17.77 -6.25 -20.30
C GLU A 76 -17.65 -4.73 -20.03
N THR A 77 -17.70 -4.32 -18.76
CA THR A 77 -17.52 -2.94 -18.34
C THR A 77 -16.06 -2.52 -18.16
N GLY A 78 -15.13 -3.47 -18.33
CA GLY A 78 -13.70 -3.26 -18.17
C GLY A 78 -13.16 -3.39 -16.75
N GLU A 79 -14.00 -3.78 -15.80
CA GLU A 79 -13.61 -4.04 -14.41
C GLU A 79 -12.91 -5.39 -14.28
N MET A 80 -11.97 -5.47 -13.34
CA MET A 80 -11.29 -6.73 -13.01
C MET A 80 -12.19 -7.57 -12.11
N VAL A 81 -12.58 -8.73 -12.58
CA VAL A 81 -13.38 -9.73 -11.84
C VAL A 81 -12.65 -11.06 -11.83
N PHE A 82 -13.03 -11.94 -10.91
CA PHE A 82 -12.48 -13.30 -10.92
C PHE A 82 -12.97 -14.09 -12.13
N ASP A 83 -12.03 -14.77 -12.79
CA ASP A 83 -12.29 -15.74 -13.84
C ASP A 83 -12.44 -17.12 -13.19
N GLU A 84 -13.62 -17.41 -12.70
CA GLU A 84 -13.96 -18.67 -12.06
C GLU A 84 -15.39 -19.10 -12.40
N ASP A 85 -15.73 -20.35 -12.13
CA ASP A 85 -17.10 -20.84 -12.19
C ASP A 85 -17.91 -20.24 -11.02
N PRO A 86 -18.95 -19.44 -11.26
CA PRO A 86 -19.77 -18.85 -10.20
C PRO A 86 -20.47 -19.86 -9.29
N SER A 87 -20.63 -21.12 -9.75
CA SER A 87 -21.23 -22.21 -8.97
C SER A 87 -20.24 -22.85 -8.00
N PHE A 88 -18.92 -22.63 -8.19
CA PHE A 88 -17.88 -23.19 -7.34
C PHE A 88 -17.81 -22.44 -6.00
N LYS A 89 -18.18 -23.13 -4.92
CA LYS A 89 -18.14 -22.55 -3.57
C LYS A 89 -16.82 -22.92 -2.89
N ALA A 90 -15.84 -22.05 -3.02
CA ALA A 90 -14.57 -22.21 -2.31
C ALA A 90 -14.77 -22.18 -0.78
N ILE A 91 -13.98 -22.93 -0.04
CA ILE A 91 -13.96 -22.90 1.43
C ILE A 91 -12.83 -22.02 1.94
N LEU A 92 -12.94 -21.55 3.18
CA LEU A 92 -11.93 -20.73 3.83
C LEU A 92 -11.10 -21.50 4.85
N GLU A 93 -11.52 -22.68 5.27
CA GLU A 93 -10.86 -23.48 6.28
C GLU A 93 -11.02 -24.99 5.98
N ASP A 94 -10.22 -25.80 6.67
CA ASP A 94 -10.33 -27.28 6.70
C ASP A 94 -10.11 -27.95 5.32
N VAL A 95 -9.15 -27.44 4.54
CA VAL A 95 -8.81 -28.04 3.25
C VAL A 95 -8.02 -29.32 3.44
N ALA A 96 -8.45 -30.40 2.80
CA ALA A 96 -7.73 -31.66 2.77
C ALA A 96 -6.40 -31.54 1.99
N PRO A 97 -5.38 -32.39 2.29
CA PRO A 97 -4.17 -32.44 1.50
C PRO A 97 -4.44 -32.65 0.01
N VAL A 98 -3.71 -31.93 -0.84
CA VAL A 98 -3.90 -31.92 -2.28
C VAL A 98 -2.80 -32.67 -3.02
N LYS A 99 -3.18 -33.36 -4.11
CA LYS A 99 -2.23 -34.05 -4.97
C LYS A 99 -1.80 -33.13 -6.11
N LEU A 100 -0.49 -32.94 -6.24
CA LEU A 100 0.13 -32.11 -7.27
C LEU A 100 0.36 -32.88 -8.59
N VAL A 101 0.74 -32.14 -9.63
CA VAL A 101 1.00 -32.71 -10.98
C VAL A 101 2.14 -33.73 -11.00
N ASP A 102 3.11 -33.62 -10.11
CA ASP A 102 4.22 -34.56 -9.90
C ASP A 102 3.82 -35.85 -9.14
N GLY A 103 2.55 -35.94 -8.72
CA GLY A 103 2.00 -37.06 -7.98
C GLY A 103 2.19 -36.97 -6.45
N ILE A 104 2.88 -35.94 -5.96
CA ILE A 104 3.12 -35.73 -4.52
C ILE A 104 1.86 -35.15 -3.89
N THR A 105 1.47 -35.65 -2.73
CA THR A 105 0.38 -35.10 -1.91
C THR A 105 1.00 -34.24 -0.81
N ILE A 106 0.54 -33.00 -0.70
CA ILE A 106 1.02 -32.05 0.29
C ILE A 106 -0.11 -31.50 1.17
N PRO A 107 0.14 -31.22 2.45
CA PRO A 107 -0.76 -30.42 3.25
C PRO A 107 -0.81 -28.98 2.71
N VAL A 108 -1.97 -28.38 2.78
CA VAL A 108 -2.21 -27.01 2.36
C VAL A 108 -3.10 -26.31 3.36
N LYS A 109 -3.06 -24.99 3.35
CA LYS A 109 -3.99 -24.10 4.07
C LYS A 109 -4.59 -23.13 3.10
N THR A 110 -5.67 -22.48 3.49
CA THR A 110 -6.12 -21.28 2.79
C THR A 110 -5.33 -20.06 3.27
N ALA A 111 -5.28 -19.01 2.47
CA ALA A 111 -4.68 -17.75 2.91
C ALA A 111 -5.43 -17.18 4.15
N PHE A 112 -6.73 -17.43 4.28
CA PHE A 112 -7.50 -17.05 5.46
C PHE A 112 -7.05 -17.81 6.72
N GLU A 113 -6.81 -19.13 6.64
CA GLU A 113 -6.25 -19.89 7.78
C GLU A 113 -4.90 -19.36 8.23
N VAL A 114 -4.04 -18.95 7.30
CA VAL A 114 -2.74 -18.33 7.64
C VAL A 114 -2.95 -17.01 8.39
N VAL A 115 -3.90 -16.16 7.96
CA VAL A 115 -4.26 -14.93 8.68
C VAL A 115 -4.79 -15.25 10.07
N LYS A 116 -5.71 -16.23 10.19
CA LYS A 116 -6.30 -16.67 11.46
C LYS A 116 -5.24 -17.14 12.45
N GLU A 117 -4.33 -18.00 12.01
CA GLU A 117 -3.23 -18.50 12.85
C GLU A 117 -2.26 -17.39 13.26
N THR A 118 -1.93 -16.49 12.34
CA THR A 118 -1.02 -15.37 12.60
C THR A 118 -1.64 -14.37 13.58
N ALA A 119 -2.95 -14.15 13.51
CA ALA A 119 -3.66 -13.25 14.41
C ALA A 119 -3.94 -13.85 15.79
N ALA A 120 -4.05 -15.18 15.90
CA ALA A 120 -4.45 -15.88 17.13
C ALA A 120 -3.65 -15.49 18.39
N PRO A 121 -2.32 -15.26 18.36
CA PRO A 121 -1.55 -14.83 19.52
C PRO A 121 -1.89 -13.41 20.03
N TYR A 122 -2.55 -12.59 19.22
CA TYR A 122 -2.86 -11.21 19.56
C TYR A 122 -4.19 -11.10 20.32
N THR A 123 -4.23 -11.73 21.51
CA THR A 123 -5.37 -11.56 22.42
C THR A 123 -5.45 -10.13 22.94
N PRO A 124 -6.59 -9.69 23.50
CA PRO A 124 -6.71 -8.35 24.10
C PRO A 124 -5.61 -8.05 25.13
N GLU A 125 -5.22 -9.04 25.93
CA GLU A 125 -4.16 -8.94 26.95
C GLU A 125 -2.79 -8.79 26.30
N LYS A 126 -2.53 -9.55 25.23
CA LYS A 126 -1.25 -9.46 24.48
C LYS A 126 -1.13 -8.13 23.75
N VAL A 127 -2.23 -7.63 23.19
CA VAL A 127 -2.28 -6.30 22.60
C VAL A 127 -1.99 -5.23 23.64
N PHE A 128 -2.58 -5.32 24.84
CA PHE A 128 -2.29 -4.41 25.94
C PHE A 128 -0.81 -4.42 26.33
N GLU A 129 -0.23 -5.59 26.49
CA GLU A 129 1.20 -5.75 26.80
C GLU A 129 2.08 -4.96 25.79
N ILE A 130 1.78 -5.07 24.51
CA ILE A 130 2.56 -4.44 23.44
C ILE A 130 2.24 -2.95 23.31
N THR A 131 0.96 -2.59 23.23
CA THR A 131 0.50 -1.26 22.82
C THR A 131 0.23 -0.32 23.99
N GLY A 132 -0.16 -0.86 25.15
CA GLY A 132 -0.71 -0.12 26.29
C GLY A 132 -2.19 0.23 26.12
N VAL A 133 -2.87 -0.26 25.08
CA VAL A 133 -4.32 -0.05 24.90
C VAL A 133 -5.09 -1.06 25.75
N GLU A 134 -5.94 -0.56 26.64
CA GLU A 134 -6.73 -1.39 27.55
C GLU A 134 -7.61 -2.39 26.78
N PRO A 135 -7.72 -3.67 27.25
CA PRO A 135 -8.50 -4.72 26.61
C PRO A 135 -9.94 -4.30 26.30
N GLY A 136 -10.60 -3.62 27.22
CA GLY A 136 -11.96 -3.14 27.03
C GLY A 136 -12.11 -2.11 25.91
N ILE A 137 -11.06 -1.34 25.61
CA ILE A 137 -11.04 -0.39 24.49
C ILE A 137 -10.97 -1.16 23.16
N LEU A 138 -10.06 -2.14 23.05
CA LEU A 138 -9.94 -2.98 21.85
C LEU A 138 -11.26 -3.71 21.55
N LEU A 139 -11.86 -4.33 22.56
CA LEU A 139 -13.14 -5.06 22.41
C LEU A 139 -14.27 -4.15 21.95
N ARG A 140 -14.36 -2.94 22.49
CA ARG A 140 -15.35 -1.94 22.07
C ARG A 140 -15.12 -1.51 20.61
N ILE A 141 -13.87 -1.18 20.25
CA ILE A 141 -13.54 -0.78 18.90
C ILE A 141 -13.83 -1.91 17.90
N ALA A 142 -13.50 -3.17 18.23
CA ALA A 142 -13.80 -4.30 17.37
C ALA A 142 -15.31 -4.44 17.12
N LYS A 143 -16.11 -4.31 18.16
CA LYS A 143 -17.57 -4.34 18.07
C LYS A 143 -18.13 -3.19 17.23
N ASP A 144 -17.66 -1.97 17.47
CA ASP A 144 -18.14 -0.78 16.76
C ASP A 144 -17.69 -0.84 15.29
N PHE A 145 -16.46 -1.28 15.01
CA PHE A 145 -15.92 -1.42 13.66
C PHE A 145 -16.79 -2.34 12.80
N THR A 146 -17.19 -3.49 13.32
CA THR A 146 -18.02 -4.45 12.58
C THR A 146 -19.49 -4.05 12.50
N ASN A 147 -20.08 -3.61 13.61
CA ASN A 147 -21.51 -3.26 13.66
C ASN A 147 -21.84 -2.00 12.86
N LEU A 148 -20.94 -1.03 12.84
CA LEU A 148 -21.12 0.25 12.13
C LEU A 148 -20.50 0.25 10.74
N LYS A 149 -19.95 -0.89 10.29
CA LYS A 149 -19.19 -0.97 9.05
C LYS A 149 -18.12 0.11 8.97
N GLY A 150 -17.36 0.28 10.06
CA GLY A 150 -16.27 1.24 10.16
C GLY A 150 -15.18 1.04 9.11
N VAL A 151 -14.40 2.08 8.86
CA VAL A 151 -13.24 2.06 7.96
C VAL A 151 -11.98 2.35 8.77
N ILE A 152 -10.91 1.61 8.52
CA ILE A 152 -9.57 1.97 8.95
C ILE A 152 -8.88 2.63 7.76
N ASP A 153 -8.56 3.92 7.91
CA ASP A 153 -7.73 4.66 6.97
C ASP A 153 -6.26 4.58 7.41
N ASP A 154 -5.38 4.30 6.48
CA ASP A 154 -3.94 4.24 6.73
C ASP A 154 -3.33 5.63 6.98
N GLY A 155 -4.03 6.70 6.60
CA GLY A 155 -3.54 8.06 6.62
C GLY A 155 -2.35 8.28 5.69
N TRP A 156 -1.98 9.53 5.50
CA TRP A 156 -0.86 9.90 4.62
C TRP A 156 0.52 9.61 5.23
N TYR A 157 0.62 9.40 6.54
CA TYR A 157 1.88 9.44 7.29
C TYR A 157 2.24 8.14 8.01
N THR A 158 1.64 7.03 7.65
CA THR A 158 1.95 5.74 8.28
C THR A 158 3.38 5.28 8.02
N SER A 159 3.97 5.65 6.88
CA SER A 159 5.28 5.15 6.43
C SER A 159 6.48 5.80 7.13
N LYS A 160 6.52 5.72 8.45
CA LYS A 160 7.62 6.25 9.28
C LYS A 160 8.33 5.17 10.12
N ASN A 161 7.85 3.94 10.09
CA ASN A 161 8.35 2.82 10.88
C ASN A 161 8.77 1.66 9.98
N GLY A 162 9.65 0.79 10.48
CA GLY A 162 10.10 -0.38 9.72
C GLY A 162 9.02 -1.43 9.46
N THR A 163 7.86 -1.34 10.13
CA THR A 163 6.72 -2.26 9.99
C THR A 163 5.54 -1.70 9.20
N ASP A 164 5.69 -0.55 8.57
CA ASP A 164 4.58 0.15 7.93
C ASP A 164 3.99 -0.61 6.73
N VAL A 165 4.82 -1.34 5.98
CA VAL A 165 4.32 -2.18 4.88
C VAL A 165 3.38 -3.25 5.42
N GLN A 166 3.77 -3.91 6.51
CA GLN A 166 2.95 -4.91 7.18
C GLN A 166 1.68 -4.29 7.77
N LEU A 167 1.78 -3.12 8.40
CA LEU A 167 0.64 -2.38 8.92
C LEU A 167 -0.37 -2.07 7.80
N TYR A 168 0.11 -1.54 6.67
CA TYR A 168 -0.74 -1.25 5.52
C TYR A 168 -1.47 -2.50 5.01
N GLN A 169 -0.78 -3.63 4.89
CA GLN A 169 -1.37 -4.91 4.52
C GLN A 169 -2.44 -5.35 5.53
N LEU A 170 -2.18 -5.21 6.84
CA LEU A 170 -3.13 -5.55 7.89
C LEU A 170 -4.37 -4.66 7.86
N ILE A 171 -4.21 -3.37 7.58
CA ILE A 171 -5.35 -2.44 7.39
C ILE A 171 -6.22 -2.87 6.21
N CYS A 172 -5.60 -3.23 5.08
CA CYS A 172 -6.33 -3.77 3.93
C CYS A 172 -7.08 -5.06 4.29
N ILE A 173 -6.45 -5.99 5.02
CA ILE A 173 -7.06 -7.23 5.48
C ILE A 173 -8.26 -6.93 6.42
N ALA A 174 -8.09 -6.06 7.40
CA ALA A 174 -9.15 -5.71 8.36
C ALA A 174 -10.37 -5.09 7.65
N ASN A 175 -10.15 -4.16 6.71
CA ASN A 175 -11.23 -3.58 5.92
C ASN A 175 -11.92 -4.64 5.04
N ALA A 176 -11.17 -5.51 4.38
CA ALA A 176 -11.73 -6.60 3.58
C ALA A 176 -12.55 -7.58 4.43
N MET A 177 -12.05 -7.91 5.64
CA MET A 177 -12.78 -8.78 6.57
C MET A 177 -14.05 -8.13 7.13
N ASN A 178 -14.13 -6.82 7.16
CA ASN A 178 -15.34 -6.10 7.53
C ASN A 178 -16.36 -5.99 6.38
N GLY A 179 -15.98 -6.37 5.14
CA GLY A 179 -16.84 -6.29 3.97
C GLY A 179 -17.30 -4.85 3.64
N ASN A 180 -16.48 -3.86 3.94
CA ASN A 180 -16.84 -2.44 3.78
C ASN A 180 -16.15 -1.75 2.59
N ILE A 181 -15.70 -2.53 1.60
CA ILE A 181 -15.02 -2.02 0.40
C ILE A 181 -16.05 -1.82 -0.72
N ASP A 182 -16.00 -0.68 -1.39
CA ASP A 182 -16.89 -0.27 -2.48
C ASP A 182 -18.39 -0.30 -2.15
N ILE A 183 -18.74 -0.01 -0.90
CA ILE A 183 -20.12 0.18 -0.46
C ILE A 183 -20.33 1.62 0.03
N PRO A 184 -21.56 2.16 0.02
CA PRO A 184 -21.86 3.47 0.56
C PRO A 184 -21.39 3.61 2.03
N GLY A 185 -20.58 4.62 2.31
CA GLY A 185 -19.98 4.84 3.63
C GLY A 185 -18.74 3.98 3.93
N GLY A 186 -18.35 3.08 3.04
CA GLY A 186 -17.17 2.24 3.17
C GLY A 186 -15.92 2.82 2.53
N LEU A 187 -14.88 1.99 2.44
CA LEU A 187 -13.64 2.32 1.74
C LEU A 187 -13.86 2.24 0.23
N VAL A 188 -13.67 3.36 -0.45
CA VAL A 188 -13.87 3.45 -1.89
C VAL A 188 -12.57 3.16 -2.64
N VAL A 189 -12.61 2.18 -3.54
CA VAL A 189 -11.54 1.98 -4.52
C VAL A 189 -11.76 2.95 -5.68
N THR A 190 -11.12 4.10 -5.62
CA THR A 190 -11.33 5.16 -6.61
C THR A 190 -10.80 4.79 -7.98
N VAL A 191 -11.67 4.86 -8.98
CA VAL A 191 -11.25 5.04 -10.37
C VAL A 191 -11.02 6.54 -10.56
N GLY A 192 -9.79 6.94 -10.83
CA GLY A 192 -9.50 8.35 -11.11
C GLY A 192 -10.42 8.88 -12.22
N ALA A 193 -10.83 10.13 -12.11
CA ALA A 193 -11.70 10.83 -13.07
C ALA A 193 -11.08 10.94 -14.46
N GLY A 194 -10.67 9.95 -15.12
CA GLY A 194 -10.24 9.80 -16.52
C GLY A 194 -9.80 11.07 -17.30
N LEU A 195 -9.21 12.05 -16.60
CA LEU A 195 -8.69 13.26 -17.20
C LEU A 195 -7.60 12.89 -18.21
N LYS A 196 -7.88 13.05 -19.47
CA LYS A 196 -6.86 13.01 -20.52
C LYS A 196 -6.03 14.30 -20.44
N ILE A 197 -5.09 14.33 -19.53
CA ILE A 197 -4.06 15.38 -19.52
C ILE A 197 -3.18 15.11 -20.74
N PRO A 198 -2.98 16.12 -21.63
CA PRO A 198 -2.00 15.97 -22.69
C PRO A 198 -0.67 15.58 -22.08
N SER A 199 -0.11 14.41 -22.46
CA SER A 199 1.21 14.02 -22.00
C SER A 199 2.20 15.04 -22.58
N VAL A 200 2.75 15.88 -21.74
CA VAL A 200 3.96 16.63 -22.11
C VAL A 200 5.09 15.60 -22.06
N SER A 201 5.42 15.03 -23.20
CA SER A 201 6.63 14.22 -23.29
C SER A 201 7.82 15.11 -22.91
N ALA A 202 8.72 14.58 -22.07
CA ALA A 202 10.00 15.22 -21.85
C ALA A 202 10.61 15.54 -23.24
N GLY A 203 10.95 16.80 -23.47
CA GLY A 203 11.54 17.24 -24.73
C GLY A 203 12.76 16.39 -25.08
N LYS A 204 13.05 16.27 -26.35
CA LYS A 204 14.32 15.70 -26.79
C LYS A 204 15.42 16.73 -26.59
N GLY A 205 16.59 16.29 -26.17
CA GLY A 205 17.81 17.09 -26.12
C GLY A 205 18.23 17.60 -27.51
N PRO A 206 19.21 18.50 -27.56
CA PRO A 206 19.69 19.10 -28.83
C PRO A 206 20.11 18.07 -29.87
N ASN A 207 20.57 16.92 -29.44
CA ASN A 207 21.01 15.82 -30.31
C ASN A 207 19.91 14.75 -30.55
N GLY A 208 18.66 15.03 -30.17
CA GLY A 208 17.55 14.10 -30.33
C GLY A 208 17.45 13.01 -29.26
N GLU A 209 18.34 13.01 -28.26
CA GLU A 209 18.30 12.10 -27.11
C GLU A 209 17.11 12.40 -26.20
N THR A 210 16.63 11.37 -25.50
CA THR A 210 15.62 11.54 -24.47
C THR A 210 16.23 12.19 -23.23
N TRP A 211 15.66 13.29 -22.78
CA TRP A 211 16.06 13.99 -21.53
C TRP A 211 15.67 13.19 -20.26
N GLN A 212 15.99 11.94 -20.27
CA GLN A 212 15.80 11.08 -19.11
C GLN A 212 17.13 10.51 -18.69
N MET A 213 17.56 10.86 -17.50
CA MET A 213 18.77 10.27 -16.91
C MET A 213 18.58 8.75 -16.84
N ALA A 214 19.56 8.01 -17.35
CA ALA A 214 19.56 6.55 -17.22
C ALA A 214 19.41 6.15 -15.74
N LYS A 215 18.65 5.10 -15.47
CA LYS A 215 18.30 4.65 -14.11
C LYS A 215 19.54 4.47 -13.24
N GLU A 216 20.61 3.92 -13.81
CA GLU A 216 21.88 3.67 -13.16
C GLU A 216 22.69 4.94 -12.84
N LYS A 217 22.34 6.08 -13.44
CA LYS A 217 22.98 7.38 -13.18
C LYS A 217 22.21 8.23 -12.16
N ARG A 218 21.00 7.83 -11.82
CA ARG A 218 20.21 8.54 -10.82
C ARG A 218 20.81 8.31 -9.43
N ILE A 219 21.06 9.40 -8.70
CA ILE A 219 21.70 9.36 -7.38
C ILE A 219 20.95 8.49 -6.37
N ASP A 220 19.61 8.55 -6.38
CA ASP A 220 18.75 7.74 -5.52
C ASP A 220 18.88 6.25 -5.84
N LYS A 221 19.02 5.88 -7.13
CA LYS A 221 19.16 4.49 -7.57
C LYS A 221 20.55 3.91 -7.36
N ILE A 222 21.59 4.76 -7.35
CA ILE A 222 22.95 4.33 -7.04
C ILE A 222 23.07 3.89 -5.57
N VAL A 223 22.40 4.63 -4.66
CA VAL A 223 22.48 4.36 -3.21
C VAL A 223 21.39 3.36 -2.78
N TYR A 224 20.19 3.50 -3.31
CA TYR A 224 19.03 2.66 -2.99
C TYR A 224 18.35 2.19 -4.28
N PRO A 225 18.76 1.08 -4.89
CA PRO A 225 18.28 0.66 -6.21
C PRO A 225 16.75 0.54 -6.32
N GLU A 226 16.09 0.13 -5.25
CA GLU A 226 14.64 -0.05 -5.19
C GLU A 226 13.87 1.20 -4.71
N ALA A 227 14.56 2.17 -4.09
CA ALA A 227 13.92 3.38 -3.62
C ALA A 227 13.64 4.37 -4.76
N SER A 228 12.72 5.28 -4.54
CA SER A 228 12.45 6.42 -5.42
C SER A 228 12.55 7.74 -4.65
N ALA A 229 13.20 8.73 -5.28
CA ALA A 229 13.24 10.12 -4.81
C ALA A 229 13.75 10.33 -3.37
N THR A 230 14.87 9.73 -3.00
CA THR A 230 15.47 9.91 -1.69
C THR A 230 16.25 11.24 -1.65
N PHE A 231 15.58 12.31 -1.23
CA PHE A 231 16.13 13.66 -1.20
C PHE A 231 17.40 13.80 -0.34
N LYS A 232 17.45 13.12 0.80
CA LYS A 232 18.60 13.13 1.72
C LYS A 232 19.90 12.72 1.04
N VAL A 233 19.85 11.78 0.10
CA VAL A 233 21.02 11.36 -0.68
C VAL A 233 21.53 12.47 -1.59
N ALA A 234 20.63 13.27 -2.17
CA ALA A 234 21.01 14.41 -3.00
C ALA A 234 21.72 15.49 -2.17
N LEU A 235 21.26 15.77 -0.96
CA LEU A 235 21.93 16.72 -0.08
C LEU A 235 23.29 16.23 0.43
N GLN A 236 23.42 14.94 0.72
CA GLN A 236 24.72 14.35 1.04
C GLN A 236 25.70 14.49 -0.13
N ALA A 237 25.23 14.37 -1.37
CA ALA A 237 26.06 14.59 -2.54
C ALA A 237 26.45 16.06 -2.74
N ALA A 238 25.64 17.02 -2.28
CA ALA A 238 26.05 18.44 -2.23
C ALA A 238 27.27 18.66 -1.33
N VAL A 239 27.34 17.93 -0.21
CA VAL A 239 28.47 18.01 0.72
C VAL A 239 29.69 17.22 0.24
N THR A 240 29.48 16.00 -0.20
CA THR A 240 30.54 15.02 -0.50
C THR A 240 31.05 15.07 -1.93
N GLY A 241 30.28 15.65 -2.85
CA GLY A 241 30.51 15.57 -4.29
C GLY A 241 30.37 14.20 -4.90
N LYS A 242 29.87 13.20 -4.16
CA LYS A 242 29.77 11.81 -4.60
C LYS A 242 28.32 11.34 -4.61
N PRO A 243 27.92 10.51 -5.60
CA PRO A 243 28.68 10.02 -6.76
C PRO A 243 28.98 11.11 -7.81
N TYR A 244 28.28 12.23 -7.74
CA TYR A 244 28.52 13.46 -8.50
C TYR A 244 28.02 14.68 -7.69
N PRO A 245 28.57 15.90 -7.91
CA PRO A 245 28.18 17.06 -7.12
C PRO A 245 26.76 17.54 -7.44
N ILE A 246 25.99 17.83 -6.42
CA ILE A 246 24.73 18.58 -6.49
C ILE A 246 25.06 20.02 -6.10
N LYS A 247 24.87 20.97 -7.01
CA LYS A 247 25.26 22.36 -6.82
C LYS A 247 24.09 23.29 -6.54
N GLY A 248 22.92 22.99 -7.12
CA GLY A 248 21.72 23.79 -6.95
C GLY A 248 20.50 22.94 -6.70
N VAL A 249 19.55 23.51 -5.93
CA VAL A 249 18.27 22.87 -5.64
C VAL A 249 17.14 23.89 -5.77
N PHE A 250 16.04 23.45 -6.38
CA PHE A 250 14.77 24.15 -6.42
C PHE A 250 13.78 23.45 -5.49
N PHE A 251 13.34 24.14 -4.47
CA PHE A 251 12.29 23.67 -3.55
C PHE A 251 10.96 24.28 -3.97
N VAL A 252 9.98 23.44 -4.22
CA VAL A 252 8.65 23.87 -4.64
C VAL A 252 7.60 23.26 -3.71
N GLY A 253 6.92 24.11 -2.94
CA GLY A 253 5.82 23.70 -2.05
C GLY A 253 6.22 22.62 -1.05
N THR A 254 7.33 22.77 -0.33
CA THR A 254 7.83 21.72 0.58
C THR A 254 8.37 22.28 1.88
N THR A 255 8.06 21.58 2.98
CA THR A 255 8.50 21.89 4.35
C THR A 255 9.59 20.93 4.80
N MET A 256 10.78 21.02 4.24
CA MET A 256 11.86 20.05 4.49
C MET A 256 12.25 19.93 5.96
N PHE A 257 12.30 21.04 6.68
CA PHE A 257 12.66 21.05 8.10
C PHE A 257 11.64 20.32 9.01
N HIS A 258 10.40 20.18 8.55
CA HIS A 258 9.36 19.42 9.25
C HIS A 258 9.25 17.96 8.79
N ARG A 259 9.79 17.64 7.61
CA ARG A 259 9.68 16.32 7.02
C ARG A 259 10.88 15.43 7.25
N GLU A 260 12.07 16.01 7.27
CA GLU A 260 13.30 15.25 7.37
C GLU A 260 13.79 15.19 8.83
N ALA A 261 14.33 14.05 9.20
CA ALA A 261 15.02 13.90 10.47
C ALA A 261 16.35 14.66 10.46
N ASN A 262 16.78 15.15 11.61
CA ASN A 262 18.03 15.86 11.81
C ASN A 262 18.09 17.21 11.05
N SER A 263 17.27 18.16 11.48
CA SER A 263 17.19 19.50 10.90
C SER A 263 18.51 20.29 10.96
N GLN A 264 19.38 20.02 11.95
CA GLN A 264 20.70 20.66 12.03
C GLN A 264 21.62 20.22 10.89
N GLU A 265 21.66 18.91 10.60
CA GLU A 265 22.41 18.38 9.46
C GLU A 265 21.87 18.94 8.14
N LEU A 266 20.52 19.01 8.01
CA LEU A 266 19.87 19.60 6.84
C LEU A 266 20.34 21.06 6.64
N ALA A 267 20.33 21.88 7.69
CA ALA A 267 20.78 23.26 7.63
C ALA A 267 22.24 23.38 7.15
N GLU A 268 23.13 22.55 7.67
CA GLU A 268 24.55 22.56 7.26
C GLU A 268 24.74 22.05 5.80
N GLN A 269 23.92 21.15 5.35
CA GLN A 269 23.94 20.68 3.95
C GLN A 269 23.46 21.76 2.98
N LEU A 270 22.38 22.47 3.33
CA LEU A 270 21.85 23.57 2.51
C LEU A 270 22.87 24.70 2.30
N LYS A 271 23.65 25.02 3.32
CA LYS A 271 24.74 26.03 3.23
C LYS A 271 25.87 25.66 2.25
N LYS A 272 25.94 24.41 1.80
CA LYS A 272 26.94 23.92 0.82
C LYS A 272 26.46 24.00 -0.63
N LEU A 273 25.22 24.34 -0.85
CA LEU A 273 24.70 24.55 -2.21
C LEU A 273 25.23 25.85 -2.79
N GLU A 274 25.52 25.85 -4.09
CA GLU A 274 25.88 27.05 -4.84
C GLU A 274 24.63 27.88 -5.22
N LEU A 275 23.46 27.24 -5.24
CA LEU A 275 22.16 27.85 -5.54
C LEU A 275 21.05 27.15 -4.79
N CYS A 276 20.31 27.91 -4.01
CA CYS A 276 19.08 27.46 -3.34
C CYS A 276 17.92 28.39 -3.71
N VAL A 277 16.91 27.85 -4.42
CA VAL A 277 15.71 28.59 -4.79
C VAL A 277 14.51 27.97 -4.09
N VAL A 278 13.70 28.78 -3.45
CA VAL A 278 12.48 28.37 -2.76
C VAL A 278 11.28 29.02 -3.41
N GLN A 279 10.33 28.22 -3.85
CA GLN A 279 9.01 28.67 -4.30
C GLN A 279 7.94 28.11 -3.37
N ASP A 280 7.26 28.97 -2.64
CA ASP A 280 6.21 28.56 -1.71
C ASP A 280 5.13 29.65 -1.57
N VAL A 281 3.97 29.23 -1.02
CA VAL A 281 2.83 30.12 -0.75
C VAL A 281 3.00 30.89 0.57
N LEU A 282 3.80 30.34 1.49
CA LEU A 282 4.09 30.92 2.79
C LEU A 282 5.62 30.89 3.06
N PRO A 283 6.16 31.89 3.77
CA PRO A 283 7.53 31.81 4.23
C PRO A 283 7.67 30.66 5.24
N GLN A 284 8.68 29.83 5.02
CA GLN A 284 9.06 28.71 5.88
C GLN A 284 10.54 28.79 6.21
N GLU A 285 11.04 27.94 7.08
CA GLU A 285 12.46 27.93 7.50
C GLU A 285 13.44 27.79 6.32
N LEU A 286 13.02 27.16 5.22
CA LEU A 286 13.83 27.07 3.99
C LEU A 286 14.18 28.44 3.40
N VAL A 287 13.35 29.45 3.63
CA VAL A 287 13.56 30.81 3.14
C VAL A 287 14.84 31.42 3.70
N ASP A 288 15.22 31.07 4.93
CA ASP A 288 16.45 31.56 5.59
C ASP A 288 17.73 31.02 4.94
N TYR A 289 17.60 30.01 4.10
CA TYR A 289 18.70 29.35 3.37
C TYR A 289 18.65 29.60 1.87
N ALA A 290 17.65 30.34 1.39
CA ALA A 290 17.44 30.57 -0.03
C ALA A 290 18.23 31.75 -0.55
N ASP A 291 18.87 31.60 -1.73
CA ASP A 291 19.41 32.73 -2.51
C ASP A 291 18.27 33.49 -3.20
N TYR A 292 17.20 32.78 -3.60
CA TYR A 292 16.01 33.36 -4.22
C TYR A 292 14.75 32.79 -3.64
N VAL A 293 13.79 33.67 -3.33
CA VAL A 293 12.44 33.27 -2.90
C VAL A 293 11.44 33.72 -3.94
N LEU A 294 10.67 32.78 -4.47
CA LEU A 294 9.63 33.02 -5.47
C LEU A 294 8.25 32.81 -4.82
N PRO A 295 7.49 33.88 -4.54
CA PRO A 295 6.14 33.75 -4.01
C PRO A 295 5.25 32.99 -4.99
N ALA A 296 4.56 31.98 -4.51
CA ALA A 296 3.55 31.23 -5.27
C ALA A 296 2.15 31.68 -4.90
N THR A 297 1.21 31.53 -5.82
CA THR A 297 -0.21 31.74 -5.53
C THR A 297 -0.80 30.52 -4.82
N TYR A 298 -1.69 30.77 -3.86
CA TYR A 298 -2.49 29.74 -3.24
C TYR A 298 -3.49 29.12 -4.23
N PHE A 299 -3.94 27.88 -4.00
CA PHE A 299 -4.78 27.19 -4.99
C PHE A 299 -6.08 27.92 -5.33
N MET A 300 -6.64 28.69 -4.41
CA MET A 300 -7.85 29.49 -4.64
C MET A 300 -7.61 30.78 -5.47
N GLU A 301 -6.36 31.16 -5.65
CA GLU A 301 -5.97 32.37 -6.42
C GLU A 301 -5.66 32.07 -7.88
N ARG A 302 -5.70 30.80 -8.27
CA ARG A 302 -5.35 30.35 -9.63
C ARG A 302 -6.44 29.47 -10.24
N LYS A 303 -6.48 29.43 -11.56
CA LYS A 303 -7.32 28.46 -12.28
C LYS A 303 -6.56 27.14 -12.41
N GLU A 304 -7.05 26.11 -11.76
CA GLU A 304 -6.54 24.75 -11.87
C GLU A 304 -7.65 23.79 -12.28
N MET A 305 -7.30 22.79 -13.07
CA MET A 305 -8.12 21.59 -13.16
C MET A 305 -7.75 20.67 -12.01
N ALA A 306 -8.61 20.57 -11.01
CA ALA A 306 -8.48 19.61 -9.94
C ALA A 306 -9.32 18.38 -10.25
N GLY A 307 -8.69 17.24 -10.43
CA GLY A 307 -9.39 15.96 -10.40
C GLY A 307 -9.53 15.52 -8.95
N VAL A 308 -10.74 15.38 -8.45
CA VAL A 308 -10.94 14.77 -7.13
C VAL A 308 -10.73 13.26 -7.26
N LYS A 309 -9.57 12.82 -6.83
CA LYS A 309 -9.18 11.40 -6.88
C LYS A 309 -10.07 10.51 -5.98
N TRP A 310 -10.81 11.14 -5.08
CA TRP A 310 -11.60 10.48 -4.04
C TRP A 310 -13.12 10.63 -4.23
N ALA A 311 -13.57 11.23 -5.33
CA ALA A 311 -14.99 11.35 -5.60
C ALA A 311 -15.55 10.06 -6.17
N LEU A 312 -16.63 9.58 -5.58
CA LEU A 312 -17.36 8.38 -5.99
C LEU A 312 -17.92 8.47 -7.42
N ASP A 313 -18.20 9.69 -7.88
CA ASP A 313 -18.83 9.97 -9.18
C ASP A 313 -17.83 10.38 -10.27
N GLY A 314 -16.53 10.43 -9.95
CA GLY A 314 -15.52 10.90 -10.89
C GLY A 314 -15.63 12.38 -11.24
N SER A 315 -16.28 13.21 -10.41
CA SER A 315 -16.43 14.63 -10.64
C SER A 315 -15.10 15.36 -10.77
N ILE A 316 -15.07 16.36 -11.64
CA ILE A 316 -13.93 17.26 -11.86
C ILE A 316 -14.36 18.64 -11.37
N TYR A 317 -13.57 19.23 -10.51
CA TYR A 317 -13.80 20.58 -9.98
C TYR A 317 -12.72 21.54 -10.44
#